data_2ea11b3840aeafe9573fdb1a7220547e
#
_entry.id   2ea11b3840aeafe9573fdb1a7220547e
#
_cell.length_a   1.000
_cell.length_b   1.000
_cell.length_c   1.000
_cell.angle_alpha   90.00
_cell.angle_beta   90.00
_cell.angle_gamma   90.00
#
_symmetry.space_group_name_H-M   'P 1'
#
loop_
_entity.id
_entity.type
_entity.pdbx_description
1 polymer ?
#
loop_
_entity_poly.entity_id
_entity_poly.type
_entity_poly.pdbx_seq_one_letter_code
_entity_poly.pdbx_strand_id
1 'polypeptide(L)'
;MIKLLFNSSLLKTIVIIFNLLIPAVVIRSYSAYDFGIYSYLLVYAVVVSILQNGVTASFRNIISNLDNKETLSCLLFTVKRVTFPILTVLFISGVFVSLLLGLDTIYGKIAIFVSVSLINIFYPLIASYFDARGKTVKFVLYEIIFSVLSLALIYILGLLKVNILFVCIITANYRGVYAVFLLIYKYISASSRYPDKYNKNKKYVIFCFEDILFVGIQLINVINSLLFMNMLAGYYGVISFGIFALYYRFISFPQQIVGFSASLIWIRFRQIYFDNKNMSRKFLRNLLFVFALLLISWFFIVHFLMETIIRIYSSKNLIYPGGLILLNIMICLVLVKDFTSIILNAINIYKAQIILNIFLLFINLLFWKFNYLPLFDTAYLVALSVLTLICIVVNLFFIKSKVFR
;
A
#
# COMPACT_ATOMS: atom_id res chain seq x y z
N MET A 1 17.78 8.31 15.49
CA MET A 1 16.77 7.39 14.93
C MET A 1 15.41 8.07 14.73
N ILE A 2 14.77 8.62 15.78
CA ILE A 2 13.49 9.36 15.67
C ILE A 2 13.59 10.50 14.65
N LYS A 3 14.71 11.26 14.64
CA LYS A 3 14.98 12.30 13.62
C LYS A 3 14.98 11.76 12.19
N LEU A 4 15.53 10.56 11.94
CA LEU A 4 15.52 9.93 10.62
C LEU A 4 14.09 9.51 10.21
N LEU A 5 13.33 8.92 11.14
CA LEU A 5 11.91 8.58 10.93
C LEU A 5 11.11 9.85 10.63
N PHE A 6 11.29 10.89 11.43
CA PHE A 6 10.58 12.16 11.24
C PHE A 6 10.90 12.80 9.90
N ASN A 7 12.17 12.95 9.54
CA ASN A 7 12.61 13.55 8.28
C ASN A 7 12.12 12.73 7.07
N SER A 8 12.21 11.39 7.13
CA SER A 8 11.72 10.54 6.05
C SER A 8 10.20 10.59 5.93
N SER A 9 9.45 10.64 7.03
CA SER A 9 8.00 10.76 7.02
C SER A 9 7.54 12.11 6.48
N LEU A 10 8.22 13.20 6.84
CA LEU A 10 7.94 14.54 6.32
C LEU A 10 8.12 14.59 4.79
N LEU A 11 9.24 14.06 4.28
CA LEU A 11 9.48 14.00 2.83
C LEU A 11 8.47 13.08 2.12
N LYS A 12 8.10 11.95 2.73
CA LYS A 12 7.06 11.07 2.19
C LYS A 12 5.69 11.74 2.16
N THR A 13 5.39 12.62 3.12
CA THR A 13 4.17 13.45 3.07
C THR A 13 4.12 14.31 1.81
N ILE A 14 5.25 14.88 1.38
CA ILE A 14 5.33 15.63 0.11
C ILE A 14 4.98 14.73 -1.07
N VAL A 15 5.52 13.51 -1.13
CA VAL A 15 5.18 12.51 -2.18
C VAL A 15 3.67 12.21 -2.18
N ILE A 16 3.07 12.04 -1.00
CA ILE A 16 1.64 11.76 -0.89
C ILE A 16 0.81 12.95 -1.39
N ILE A 17 1.22 14.19 -1.07
CA ILE A 17 0.55 15.40 -1.57
C ILE A 17 0.57 15.42 -3.10
N PHE A 18 1.72 15.15 -3.75
CA PHE A 18 1.76 15.04 -5.21
C PHE A 18 0.85 13.94 -5.75
N ASN A 19 0.79 12.79 -5.08
CA ASN A 19 -0.11 11.71 -5.46
C ASN A 19 -1.60 12.06 -5.29
N LEU A 20 -1.92 12.89 -4.29
CA LEU A 20 -3.28 13.40 -4.13
C LEU A 20 -3.63 14.41 -5.23
N LEU A 21 -2.68 15.19 -5.77
CA LEU A 21 -2.94 16.11 -6.87
C LEU A 21 -3.29 15.42 -8.19
N ILE A 22 -2.85 14.17 -8.40
CA ILE A 22 -3.15 13.42 -9.63
C ILE A 22 -4.66 13.26 -9.87
N PRO A 23 -5.48 12.76 -8.93
CA PRO A 23 -6.93 12.69 -9.13
C PRO A 23 -7.59 14.07 -9.34
N ALA A 24 -7.01 15.16 -8.78
CA ALA A 24 -7.51 16.52 -9.05
C ALA A 24 -7.38 16.88 -10.54
N VAL A 25 -6.24 16.57 -11.13
CA VAL A 25 -6.02 16.75 -12.57
C VAL A 25 -7.02 15.91 -13.36
N VAL A 26 -7.20 14.64 -13.00
CA VAL A 26 -8.11 13.74 -13.70
C VAL A 26 -9.55 14.21 -13.61
N ILE A 27 -10.06 14.57 -12.41
CA ILE A 27 -11.47 15.00 -12.23
C ILE A 27 -11.79 16.32 -12.91
N ARG A 28 -10.78 17.18 -13.11
CA ARG A 28 -10.92 18.45 -13.84
C ARG A 28 -10.82 18.27 -15.35
N SER A 29 -10.02 17.30 -15.81
CA SER A 29 -9.74 17.09 -17.23
C SER A 29 -10.69 16.13 -17.92
N TYR A 30 -11.35 15.21 -17.18
CA TYR A 30 -12.18 14.15 -17.71
C TYR A 30 -13.64 14.26 -17.26
N SER A 31 -14.52 13.47 -17.86
CA SER A 31 -15.92 13.37 -17.45
C SER A 31 -16.05 12.72 -16.06
N ALA A 32 -17.20 12.90 -15.39
CA ALA A 32 -17.47 12.22 -14.12
C ALA A 32 -17.48 10.69 -14.26
N TYR A 33 -17.95 10.21 -15.41
CA TYR A 33 -17.95 8.77 -15.73
C TYR A 33 -16.52 8.24 -15.90
N ASP A 34 -15.66 8.92 -16.66
CA ASP A 34 -14.25 8.53 -16.82
C ASP A 34 -13.50 8.55 -15.49
N PHE A 35 -13.78 9.56 -14.64
CA PHE A 35 -13.21 9.62 -13.29
C PHE A 35 -13.68 8.44 -12.43
N GLY A 36 -14.93 8.01 -12.59
CA GLY A 36 -15.45 6.80 -11.96
C GLY A 36 -14.70 5.54 -12.42
N ILE A 37 -14.50 5.37 -13.75
CA ILE A 37 -13.70 4.27 -14.31
C ILE A 37 -12.25 4.33 -13.79
N TYR A 38 -11.62 5.50 -13.81
CA TYR A 38 -10.28 5.71 -13.25
C TYR A 38 -10.19 5.24 -11.82
N SER A 39 -11.14 5.65 -10.98
CA SER A 39 -11.18 5.28 -9.58
C SER A 39 -11.37 3.77 -9.39
N TYR A 40 -12.25 3.17 -10.20
CA TYR A 40 -12.54 1.74 -10.16
C TYR A 40 -11.33 0.89 -10.58
N LEU A 41 -10.64 1.24 -11.66
CA LEU A 41 -9.44 0.53 -12.10
C LEU A 41 -8.32 0.58 -11.06
N LEU A 42 -8.13 1.72 -10.41
CA LEU A 42 -7.09 1.86 -9.38
C LEU A 42 -7.31 0.98 -8.14
N VAL A 43 -8.55 0.55 -7.86
CA VAL A 43 -8.82 -0.43 -6.81
C VAL A 43 -8.08 -1.74 -7.07
N TYR A 44 -8.00 -2.17 -8.32
CA TYR A 44 -7.33 -3.42 -8.68
C TYR A 44 -5.80 -3.38 -8.58
N ALA A 45 -5.19 -2.19 -8.43
CA ALA A 45 -3.77 -2.09 -8.12
C ALA A 45 -3.42 -2.79 -6.79
N VAL A 46 -4.40 -2.94 -5.87
CA VAL A 46 -4.20 -3.65 -4.60
C VAL A 46 -3.84 -5.13 -4.81
N VAL A 47 -4.26 -5.76 -5.91
CA VAL A 47 -3.92 -7.16 -6.23
C VAL A 47 -2.41 -7.36 -6.28
N VAL A 48 -1.69 -6.38 -6.83
CA VAL A 48 -0.23 -6.43 -6.92
C VAL A 48 0.43 -6.41 -5.55
N SER A 49 -0.24 -5.84 -4.53
CA SER A 49 0.31 -5.74 -3.17
C SER A 49 0.53 -7.10 -2.50
N ILE A 50 -0.17 -8.17 -2.91
CA ILE A 50 0.04 -9.54 -2.42
C ILE A 50 1.50 -9.95 -2.68
N LEU A 51 1.92 -9.81 -3.94
CA LEU A 51 3.26 -10.16 -4.38
C LEU A 51 4.31 -9.19 -3.84
N GLN A 52 3.98 -7.89 -3.86
CA GLN A 52 4.84 -6.85 -3.28
C GLN A 52 5.19 -7.17 -1.82
N ASN A 53 4.18 -7.39 -1.01
CA ASN A 53 4.36 -7.60 0.43
C ASN A 53 4.96 -8.97 0.73
N GLY A 54 4.56 -10.03 0.00
CA GLY A 54 5.07 -11.38 0.18
C GLY A 54 6.58 -11.46 -0.04
N VAL A 55 7.05 -11.07 -1.23
CA VAL A 55 8.48 -11.08 -1.57
C VAL A 55 9.27 -10.11 -0.69
N THR A 56 8.69 -8.95 -0.38
CA THR A 56 9.37 -7.93 0.41
C THR A 56 9.48 -8.31 1.89
N ALA A 57 8.53 -9.04 2.46
CA ALA A 57 8.59 -9.49 3.85
C ALA A 57 9.80 -10.41 4.07
N SER A 58 9.95 -11.45 3.25
CA SER A 58 11.13 -12.32 3.27
C SER A 58 12.42 -11.54 3.12
N PHE A 59 12.45 -10.65 2.13
CA PHE A 59 13.61 -9.79 1.88
C PHE A 59 13.96 -8.93 3.10
N ARG A 60 12.97 -8.27 3.75
CA ARG A 60 13.17 -7.45 4.96
C ARG A 60 13.73 -8.27 6.12
N ASN A 61 13.21 -9.47 6.32
CA ASN A 61 13.67 -10.35 7.38
C ASN A 61 15.15 -10.73 7.21
N ILE A 62 15.58 -10.99 5.96
CA ILE A 62 16.97 -11.35 5.65
C ILE A 62 17.89 -10.15 5.80
N ILE A 63 17.55 -9.00 5.18
CA ILE A 63 18.43 -7.83 5.14
C ILE A 63 18.59 -7.14 6.49
N SER A 64 17.67 -7.36 7.44
CA SER A 64 17.78 -6.81 8.80
C SER A 64 19.05 -7.27 9.54
N ASN A 65 19.61 -8.42 9.13
CA ASN A 65 20.77 -9.06 9.76
C ASN A 65 22.02 -9.08 8.86
N LEU A 66 21.96 -8.43 7.68
CA LEU A 66 23.07 -8.45 6.71
C LEU A 66 23.86 -7.14 6.72
N ASP A 67 25.15 -7.27 6.42
CA ASP A 67 26.03 -6.13 6.17
C ASP A 67 25.68 -5.42 4.86
N ASN A 68 26.15 -4.17 4.74
CA ASN A 68 25.90 -3.31 3.59
C ASN A 68 26.24 -3.92 2.22
N LYS A 69 27.31 -4.74 2.13
CA LYS A 69 27.73 -5.39 0.88
C LYS A 69 26.83 -6.58 0.55
N GLU A 70 26.51 -7.37 1.55
CA GLU A 70 25.65 -8.54 1.43
C GLU A 70 24.20 -8.16 1.09
N THR A 71 23.70 -7.03 1.61
CA THR A 71 22.36 -6.51 1.32
C THR A 71 22.14 -6.29 -0.19
N LEU A 72 23.15 -5.78 -0.93
CA LEU A 72 23.05 -5.59 -2.39
C LEU A 72 23.04 -6.94 -3.12
N SER A 73 23.88 -7.89 -2.71
CA SER A 73 23.91 -9.23 -3.29
C SER A 73 22.59 -9.96 -3.08
N CYS A 74 22.00 -9.84 -1.88
CA CYS A 74 20.69 -10.37 -1.56
C CYS A 74 19.59 -9.75 -2.43
N LEU A 75 19.59 -8.41 -2.62
CA LEU A 75 18.64 -7.73 -3.50
C LEU A 75 18.71 -8.27 -4.93
N LEU A 76 19.89 -8.33 -5.52
CA LEU A 76 20.07 -8.79 -6.89
C LEU A 76 19.71 -10.28 -7.07
N PHE A 77 20.00 -11.10 -6.07
CA PHE A 77 19.57 -12.49 -6.05
C PHE A 77 18.04 -12.60 -6.02
N THR A 78 17.38 -11.86 -5.12
CA THR A 78 15.91 -11.83 -5.01
C THR A 78 15.25 -11.38 -6.30
N VAL A 79 15.77 -10.33 -6.92
CA VAL A 79 15.25 -9.84 -8.20
C VAL A 79 15.42 -10.87 -9.31
N LYS A 80 16.62 -11.42 -9.49
CA LYS A 80 16.93 -12.33 -10.60
C LYS A 80 16.25 -13.70 -10.47
N ARG A 81 16.23 -14.26 -9.27
CA ARG A 81 15.81 -15.66 -9.04
C ARG A 81 14.36 -15.81 -8.62
N VAL A 82 13.75 -14.77 -8.06
CA VAL A 82 12.40 -14.83 -7.52
C VAL A 82 11.49 -13.86 -8.24
N THR A 83 11.81 -12.56 -8.19
CA THR A 83 10.88 -11.53 -8.67
C THR A 83 10.69 -11.58 -10.18
N PHE A 84 11.77 -11.60 -10.94
CA PHE A 84 11.70 -11.55 -12.41
C PHE A 84 10.98 -12.75 -13.04
N PRO A 85 11.24 -14.01 -12.66
CA PRO A 85 10.50 -15.16 -13.19
C PRO A 85 9.01 -15.09 -12.88
N ILE A 86 8.63 -14.76 -11.63
CA ILE A 86 7.22 -14.63 -11.24
C ILE A 86 6.54 -13.53 -12.07
N LEU A 87 7.18 -12.37 -12.22
CA LEU A 87 6.66 -11.27 -13.00
C LEU A 87 6.44 -11.64 -14.47
N THR A 88 7.39 -12.34 -15.07
CA THR A 88 7.29 -12.74 -16.48
C THR A 88 6.10 -13.66 -16.73
N VAL A 89 5.94 -14.68 -15.87
CA VAL A 89 4.81 -15.62 -15.98
C VAL A 89 3.48 -14.90 -15.79
N LEU A 90 3.34 -14.10 -14.74
CA LEU A 90 2.09 -13.40 -14.43
C LEU A 90 1.76 -12.33 -15.46
N PHE A 91 2.76 -11.62 -16.00
CA PHE A 91 2.55 -10.64 -17.05
C PHE A 91 2.03 -11.29 -18.33
N ILE A 92 2.67 -12.37 -18.80
CA ILE A 92 2.24 -13.10 -20.00
C ILE A 92 0.83 -13.66 -19.79
N SER A 93 0.57 -14.30 -18.63
CA SER A 93 -0.77 -14.83 -18.31
C SER A 93 -1.84 -13.74 -18.30
N GLY A 94 -1.55 -12.60 -17.71
CA GLY A 94 -2.51 -11.49 -17.60
C GLY A 94 -2.77 -10.81 -18.94
N VAL A 95 -1.76 -10.65 -19.81
CA VAL A 95 -1.95 -10.17 -21.19
C VAL A 95 -2.80 -11.17 -21.98
N PHE A 96 -2.54 -12.47 -21.88
CA PHE A 96 -3.31 -13.50 -22.54
C PHE A 96 -4.79 -13.47 -22.10
N VAL A 97 -5.05 -13.39 -20.78
CA VAL A 97 -6.42 -13.24 -20.26
C VAL A 97 -7.08 -11.96 -20.76
N SER A 98 -6.35 -10.84 -20.82
CA SER A 98 -6.87 -9.59 -21.37
C SER A 98 -7.30 -9.70 -22.82
N LEU A 99 -6.54 -10.42 -23.65
CA LEU A 99 -6.87 -10.67 -25.06
C LEU A 99 -8.10 -11.59 -25.18
N LEU A 100 -8.20 -12.62 -24.35
CA LEU A 100 -9.36 -13.53 -24.33
C LEU A 100 -10.66 -12.82 -23.92
N LEU A 101 -10.60 -11.91 -22.96
CA LEU A 101 -11.77 -11.18 -22.47
C LEU A 101 -12.16 -9.99 -23.36
N GLY A 102 -11.29 -9.60 -24.30
CA GLY A 102 -11.46 -8.43 -25.16
C GLY A 102 -11.04 -7.13 -24.46
N LEU A 103 -10.14 -6.39 -25.09
CA LEU A 103 -9.57 -5.14 -24.55
C LEU A 103 -10.60 -4.01 -24.33
N ASP A 104 -11.74 -4.07 -25.03
CA ASP A 104 -12.80 -3.09 -24.91
C ASP A 104 -13.69 -3.33 -23.69
N THR A 105 -13.70 -4.54 -23.16
CA THR A 105 -14.47 -4.89 -21.97
C THR A 105 -13.83 -4.34 -20.71
N ILE A 106 -14.62 -4.11 -19.65
CA ILE A 106 -14.10 -3.67 -18.36
C ILE A 106 -13.15 -4.72 -17.74
N TYR A 107 -13.44 -6.00 -17.94
CA TYR A 107 -12.60 -7.11 -17.45
C TYR A 107 -11.27 -7.21 -18.19
N GLY A 108 -11.26 -7.01 -19.51
CA GLY A 108 -10.02 -6.92 -20.29
C GLY A 108 -9.16 -5.73 -19.87
N LYS A 109 -9.77 -4.56 -19.62
CA LYS A 109 -9.08 -3.37 -19.07
C LYS A 109 -8.50 -3.62 -17.69
N ILE A 110 -9.21 -4.33 -16.80
CA ILE A 110 -8.69 -4.72 -15.48
C ILE A 110 -7.50 -5.67 -15.64
N ALA A 111 -7.62 -6.70 -16.50
CA ALA A 111 -6.55 -7.68 -16.68
C ALA A 111 -5.26 -7.04 -17.19
N ILE A 112 -5.32 -6.19 -18.22
CA ILE A 112 -4.13 -5.50 -18.74
C ILE A 112 -3.57 -4.49 -17.70
N PHE A 113 -4.45 -3.76 -16.99
CA PHE A 113 -4.05 -2.83 -15.94
C PHE A 113 -3.29 -3.53 -14.82
N VAL A 114 -3.81 -4.66 -14.31
CA VAL A 114 -3.14 -5.45 -13.26
C VAL A 114 -1.81 -6.00 -13.77
N SER A 115 -1.76 -6.53 -15.00
CA SER A 115 -0.55 -7.09 -15.60
C SER A 115 0.58 -6.07 -15.69
N VAL A 116 0.29 -4.87 -16.18
CA VAL A 116 1.28 -3.78 -16.25
C VAL A 116 1.67 -3.31 -14.84
N SER A 117 0.73 -3.32 -13.89
CA SER A 117 0.96 -2.89 -12.51
C SER A 117 1.89 -3.82 -11.72
N LEU A 118 2.19 -5.01 -12.21
CA LEU A 118 3.18 -5.93 -11.61
C LEU A 118 4.59 -5.30 -11.49
N ILE A 119 4.92 -4.32 -12.33
CA ILE A 119 6.20 -3.57 -12.22
C ILE A 119 6.39 -2.93 -10.84
N ASN A 120 5.30 -2.64 -10.13
CA ASN A 120 5.36 -2.05 -8.79
C ASN A 120 5.96 -2.98 -7.72
N ILE A 121 6.15 -4.28 -8.00
CA ILE A 121 6.84 -5.21 -7.07
C ILE A 121 8.26 -4.72 -6.75
N PHE A 122 8.91 -4.05 -7.67
CA PHE A 122 10.27 -3.54 -7.45
C PHE A 122 10.33 -2.40 -6.42
N TYR A 123 9.25 -1.60 -6.29
CA TYR A 123 9.26 -0.44 -5.41
C TYR A 123 9.54 -0.78 -3.93
N PRO A 124 8.77 -1.66 -3.26
CA PRO A 124 9.02 -1.97 -1.86
C PRO A 124 10.33 -2.74 -1.62
N LEU A 125 10.83 -3.48 -2.60
CA LEU A 125 12.16 -4.13 -2.53
C LEU A 125 13.26 -3.08 -2.46
N ILE A 126 13.25 -2.12 -3.38
CA ILE A 126 14.25 -1.04 -3.44
C ILE A 126 14.10 -0.12 -2.22
N ALA A 127 12.88 0.23 -1.80
CA ALA A 127 12.65 0.99 -0.58
C ALA A 127 13.28 0.31 0.63
N SER A 128 13.02 -0.99 0.84
CA SER A 128 13.58 -1.76 1.94
C SER A 128 15.11 -1.83 1.90
N TYR A 129 15.71 -1.96 0.71
CA TYR A 129 17.15 -1.89 0.53
C TYR A 129 17.74 -0.55 1.00
N PHE A 130 17.11 0.57 0.64
CA PHE A 130 17.56 1.90 1.09
C PHE A 130 17.32 2.12 2.57
N ASP A 131 16.20 1.60 3.12
CA ASP A 131 15.86 1.67 4.54
C ASP A 131 16.89 0.91 5.40
N ALA A 132 17.26 -0.31 5.01
CA ALA A 132 18.27 -1.10 5.71
C ALA A 132 19.65 -0.41 5.74
N ARG A 133 19.97 0.37 4.71
CA ARG A 133 21.24 1.13 4.60
C ARG A 133 21.18 2.51 5.25
N GLY A 134 20.07 2.89 5.88
CA GLY A 134 19.88 4.23 6.46
C GLY A 134 19.84 5.36 5.43
N LYS A 135 19.57 5.06 4.15
CA LYS A 135 19.54 6.01 3.02
C LYS A 135 18.12 6.33 2.56
N THR A 136 17.12 6.14 3.43
CA THR A 136 15.70 6.39 3.18
C THR A 136 15.43 7.79 2.62
N VAL A 137 16.06 8.82 3.20
CA VAL A 137 15.91 10.22 2.75
C VAL A 137 16.29 10.37 1.28
N LYS A 138 17.43 9.78 0.87
CA LYS A 138 17.87 9.83 -0.53
C LYS A 138 16.90 9.13 -1.48
N PHE A 139 16.33 8.00 -1.05
CA PHE A 139 15.32 7.30 -1.82
C PHE A 139 14.07 8.16 -2.02
N VAL A 140 13.57 8.78 -0.95
CA VAL A 140 12.37 9.62 -1.02
C VAL A 140 12.58 10.89 -1.85
N LEU A 141 13.78 11.50 -1.83
CA LEU A 141 14.07 12.64 -2.71
C LEU A 141 13.97 12.27 -4.20
N TYR A 142 14.46 11.11 -4.60
CA TYR A 142 14.24 10.64 -5.97
C TYR A 142 12.75 10.38 -6.25
N GLU A 143 12.01 9.82 -5.29
CA GLU A 143 10.56 9.58 -5.43
C GLU A 143 9.79 10.90 -5.65
N ILE A 144 10.17 11.98 -4.96
CA ILE A 144 9.57 13.31 -5.17
C ILE A 144 9.74 13.76 -6.63
N ILE A 145 10.97 13.66 -7.18
CA ILE A 145 11.23 14.05 -8.57
C ILE A 145 10.34 13.27 -9.53
N PHE A 146 10.25 11.95 -9.37
CA PHE A 146 9.40 11.11 -10.23
C PHE A 146 7.91 11.37 -10.02
N SER A 147 7.48 11.75 -8.82
CA SER A 147 6.08 12.14 -8.55
C SER A 147 5.72 13.45 -9.28
N VAL A 148 6.62 14.43 -9.29
CA VAL A 148 6.43 15.68 -10.04
C VAL A 148 6.36 15.41 -11.55
N LEU A 149 7.29 14.61 -12.07
CA LEU A 149 7.28 14.23 -13.49
C LEU A 149 6.01 13.46 -13.88
N SER A 150 5.54 12.54 -13.02
CA SER A 150 4.30 11.82 -13.24
C SER A 150 3.08 12.76 -13.26
N LEU A 151 3.02 13.71 -12.32
CA LEU A 151 1.95 14.70 -12.27
C LEU A 151 1.94 15.57 -13.54
N ALA A 152 3.09 16.05 -13.98
CA ALA A 152 3.23 16.84 -15.21
C ALA A 152 2.79 16.03 -16.45
N LEU A 153 3.20 14.77 -16.54
CA LEU A 153 2.80 13.88 -17.63
C LEU A 153 1.28 13.67 -17.64
N ILE A 154 0.66 13.39 -16.49
CA ILE A 154 -0.79 13.17 -16.39
C ILE A 154 -1.55 14.46 -16.74
N TYR A 155 -1.04 15.63 -16.38
CA TYR A 155 -1.63 16.91 -16.78
C TYR A 155 -1.61 17.06 -18.31
N ILE A 156 -0.48 16.78 -18.97
CA ILE A 156 -0.35 16.80 -20.43
C ILE A 156 -1.35 15.82 -21.10
N LEU A 157 -1.41 14.58 -20.58
CA LEU A 157 -2.36 13.57 -21.09
C LEU A 157 -3.81 14.00 -20.90
N GLY A 158 -4.11 14.70 -19.79
CA GLY A 158 -5.43 15.30 -19.55
C GLY A 158 -5.79 16.40 -20.56
N LEU A 159 -4.83 17.25 -20.93
CA LEU A 159 -5.02 18.27 -21.98
C LEU A 159 -5.26 17.63 -23.35
N LEU A 160 -4.52 16.56 -23.68
CA LEU A 160 -4.63 15.81 -24.93
C LEU A 160 -5.84 14.87 -24.96
N LYS A 161 -6.63 14.77 -23.89
CA LYS A 161 -7.78 13.86 -23.77
C LYS A 161 -7.45 12.40 -24.10
N VAL A 162 -6.28 11.94 -23.71
CA VAL A 162 -5.84 10.54 -23.94
C VAL A 162 -6.76 9.58 -23.17
N ASN A 163 -6.93 8.35 -23.71
CA ASN A 163 -7.79 7.36 -23.07
C ASN A 163 -7.46 7.16 -21.59
N ILE A 164 -8.50 7.15 -20.77
CA ILE A 164 -8.39 7.08 -19.30
C ILE A 164 -7.60 5.86 -18.80
N LEU A 165 -7.60 4.75 -19.53
CA LEU A 165 -6.81 3.56 -19.20
C LEU A 165 -5.30 3.85 -19.15
N PHE A 166 -4.76 4.63 -20.10
CA PHE A 166 -3.35 5.03 -20.09
C PHE A 166 -3.02 5.91 -18.90
N VAL A 167 -3.93 6.82 -18.53
CA VAL A 167 -3.78 7.67 -17.33
C VAL A 167 -3.75 6.81 -16.07
N CYS A 168 -4.62 5.79 -15.97
CA CYS A 168 -4.61 4.83 -14.86
C CYS A 168 -3.28 4.08 -14.78
N ILE A 169 -2.78 3.56 -15.92
CA ILE A 169 -1.52 2.82 -16.00
C ILE A 169 -0.35 3.67 -15.51
N ILE A 170 -0.25 4.91 -15.97
CA ILE A 170 0.83 5.82 -15.55
C ILE A 170 0.71 6.17 -14.08
N THR A 171 -0.51 6.50 -13.62
CA THR A 171 -0.77 6.82 -12.21
C THR A 171 -0.39 5.68 -11.26
N ALA A 172 -0.72 4.45 -11.64
CA ALA A 172 -0.44 3.28 -10.81
C ALA A 172 1.05 2.91 -10.82
N ASN A 173 1.76 3.12 -11.93
CA ASN A 173 3.03 2.44 -12.20
C ASN A 173 4.29 3.33 -12.10
N TYR A 174 4.19 4.64 -11.96
CA TYR A 174 5.36 5.52 -11.93
C TYR A 174 6.38 5.13 -10.84
N ARG A 175 5.91 4.60 -9.70
CA ARG A 175 6.78 4.12 -8.61
C ARG A 175 7.56 2.88 -9.00
N GLY A 176 6.92 1.94 -9.70
CA GLY A 176 7.57 0.74 -10.21
C GLY A 176 8.64 1.08 -11.24
N VAL A 177 8.31 1.97 -12.18
CA VAL A 177 9.26 2.46 -13.20
C VAL A 177 10.49 3.11 -12.57
N TYR A 178 10.27 4.00 -11.63
CA TYR A 178 11.33 4.64 -10.87
C TYR A 178 12.20 3.62 -10.11
N ALA A 179 11.58 2.62 -9.47
CA ALA A 179 12.32 1.58 -8.76
C ALA A 179 13.19 0.74 -9.70
N VAL A 180 12.67 0.38 -10.87
CA VAL A 180 13.45 -0.33 -11.91
C VAL A 180 14.63 0.52 -12.38
N PHE A 181 14.42 1.82 -12.62
CA PHE A 181 15.51 2.73 -12.98
C PHE A 181 16.62 2.74 -11.92
N LEU A 182 16.27 2.85 -10.64
CA LEU A 182 17.24 2.79 -9.55
C LEU A 182 17.94 1.42 -9.45
N LEU A 183 17.21 0.32 -9.70
CA LEU A 183 17.78 -1.02 -9.72
C LEU A 183 18.86 -1.15 -10.82
N ILE A 184 18.55 -0.72 -12.04
CA ILE A 184 19.49 -0.73 -13.18
C ILE A 184 20.72 0.13 -12.85
N TYR A 185 20.50 1.35 -12.35
CA TYR A 185 21.60 2.24 -11.94
C TYR A 185 22.51 1.57 -10.88
N LYS A 186 21.91 0.89 -9.89
CA LYS A 186 22.68 0.17 -8.86
C LYS A 186 23.41 -1.04 -9.42
N TYR A 187 22.79 -1.79 -10.32
CA TYR A 187 23.41 -2.93 -10.98
C TYR A 187 24.63 -2.51 -11.78
N ILE A 188 24.53 -1.49 -12.63
CA ILE A 188 25.65 -0.95 -13.43
C ILE A 188 26.76 -0.45 -12.50
N SER A 189 26.42 0.35 -11.49
CA SER A 189 27.39 0.88 -10.52
C SER A 189 28.07 -0.19 -9.67
N ALA A 190 27.44 -1.35 -9.47
CA ALA A 190 28.03 -2.46 -8.74
C ALA A 190 28.93 -3.32 -9.62
N SER A 191 28.54 -3.60 -10.85
CA SER A 191 29.35 -4.37 -11.80
C SER A 191 30.67 -3.69 -12.15
N SER A 192 30.68 -2.34 -12.20
CA SER A 192 31.90 -1.57 -12.45
C SER A 192 32.88 -1.55 -11.26
N ARG A 193 32.39 -1.68 -10.02
CA ARG A 193 33.22 -1.60 -8.79
C ARG A 193 33.68 -2.94 -8.24
N TYR A 194 32.99 -4.02 -8.54
CA TYR A 194 33.21 -5.36 -7.97
C TYR A 194 33.03 -6.46 -9.00
N PRO A 195 33.86 -6.55 -10.08
CA PRO A 195 33.65 -7.52 -11.15
C PRO A 195 33.70 -8.97 -10.67
N ASP A 196 34.51 -9.30 -9.65
CA ASP A 196 34.77 -10.69 -9.23
C ASP A 196 34.23 -11.12 -7.86
N LYS A 197 33.60 -10.23 -7.10
CA LYS A 197 33.20 -10.51 -5.69
C LYS A 197 31.71 -10.73 -5.44
N TYR A 198 30.91 -10.99 -6.47
CA TYR A 198 29.58 -11.54 -6.24
C TYR A 198 29.71 -12.98 -5.79
N ASN A 199 29.55 -13.20 -4.49
CA ASN A 199 29.58 -14.56 -3.91
C ASN A 199 28.41 -15.36 -4.47
N LYS A 200 28.62 -15.99 -5.65
CA LYS A 200 27.64 -16.81 -6.38
C LYS A 200 27.11 -17.98 -5.55
N ASN A 201 27.77 -18.30 -4.45
CA ASN A 201 27.51 -19.49 -3.64
C ASN A 201 26.68 -19.25 -2.37
N LYS A 202 26.40 -18.00 -1.96
CA LYS A 202 25.46 -17.76 -0.84
C LYS A 202 24.02 -17.96 -1.33
N LYS A 203 23.44 -19.08 -1.00
CA LYS A 203 22.00 -19.35 -1.18
C LYS A 203 21.25 -18.62 -0.08
N TYR A 204 20.52 -17.56 -0.42
CA TYR A 204 19.56 -16.94 0.50
C TYR A 204 18.26 -17.74 0.47
N VAL A 205 17.79 -18.17 1.62
CA VAL A 205 16.47 -18.81 1.74
C VAL A 205 15.43 -17.70 1.72
N ILE A 206 14.79 -17.49 0.57
CA ILE A 206 13.80 -16.38 0.35
C ILE A 206 12.44 -16.98 0.55
N PHE A 207 11.95 -17.71 1.13
CA PHE A 207 10.64 -18.21 1.54
C PHE A 207 10.80 -19.30 2.62
N CYS A 208 10.64 -18.90 3.87
CA CYS A 208 10.37 -19.82 4.96
C CYS A 208 8.85 -20.00 5.15
N PHE A 209 8.45 -20.98 5.94
CA PHE A 209 7.02 -21.24 6.23
C PHE A 209 6.29 -20.00 6.79
N GLU A 210 6.98 -19.20 7.59
CA GLU A 210 6.44 -17.96 8.17
C GLU A 210 6.14 -16.91 7.10
N ASP A 211 6.95 -16.84 6.05
CA ASP A 211 6.73 -15.93 4.93
C ASP A 211 5.51 -16.36 4.09
N ILE A 212 5.26 -17.65 3.95
CA ILE A 212 4.06 -18.20 3.29
C ILE A 212 2.80 -17.81 4.07
N LEU A 213 2.84 -17.91 5.41
CA LEU A 213 1.74 -17.45 6.26
C LEU A 213 1.47 -15.95 6.08
N PHE A 214 2.53 -15.15 5.96
CA PHE A 214 2.40 -13.72 5.71
C PHE A 214 1.79 -13.43 4.33
N VAL A 215 2.19 -14.15 3.27
CA VAL A 215 1.54 -14.08 1.95
C VAL A 215 0.06 -14.42 2.04
N GLY A 216 -0.30 -15.44 2.82
CA GLY A 216 -1.70 -15.81 3.08
C GLY A 216 -2.51 -14.66 3.72
N ILE A 217 -1.93 -13.96 4.71
CA ILE A 217 -2.55 -12.77 5.31
C ILE A 217 -2.78 -11.68 4.24
N GLN A 218 -1.77 -11.43 3.41
CA GLN A 218 -1.88 -10.40 2.37
C GLN A 218 -2.95 -10.76 1.32
N LEU A 219 -3.03 -12.03 0.93
CA LEU A 219 -4.07 -12.52 0.01
C LEU A 219 -5.47 -12.26 0.59
N ILE A 220 -5.72 -12.64 1.83
CA ILE A 220 -7.01 -12.42 2.49
C ILE A 220 -7.34 -10.92 2.61
N ASN A 221 -6.35 -10.09 2.96
CA ASN A 221 -6.52 -8.64 3.05
C ASN A 221 -6.88 -8.02 1.68
N VAL A 222 -6.26 -8.48 0.60
CA VAL A 222 -6.58 -8.01 -0.75
C VAL A 222 -7.98 -8.43 -1.18
N ILE A 223 -8.37 -9.68 -0.92
CA ILE A 223 -9.73 -10.15 -1.21
C ILE A 223 -10.75 -9.31 -0.42
N ASN A 224 -10.50 -9.07 0.87
CA ASN A 224 -11.34 -8.20 1.69
C ASN A 224 -11.47 -6.78 1.09
N SER A 225 -10.36 -6.19 0.66
CA SER A 225 -10.36 -4.86 0.06
C SER A 225 -11.10 -4.81 -1.27
N LEU A 226 -10.92 -5.84 -2.12
CA LEU A 226 -11.64 -5.94 -3.39
C LEU A 226 -13.14 -6.14 -3.19
N LEU A 227 -13.54 -7.01 -2.26
CA LEU A 227 -14.95 -7.19 -1.92
C LEU A 227 -15.57 -5.90 -1.43
N PHE A 228 -14.92 -5.21 -0.47
CA PHE A 228 -15.35 -3.91 0.03
C PHE A 228 -15.61 -2.90 -1.10
N MET A 229 -14.61 -2.69 -1.95
CA MET A 229 -14.70 -1.70 -3.03
C MET A 229 -15.70 -2.09 -4.12
N ASN A 230 -15.77 -3.39 -4.49
CA ASN A 230 -16.72 -3.85 -5.51
C ASN A 230 -18.17 -3.78 -5.01
N MET A 231 -18.43 -4.08 -3.72
CA MET A 231 -19.75 -3.93 -3.14
C MET A 231 -20.21 -2.47 -3.17
N LEU A 232 -19.33 -1.54 -2.77
CA LEU A 232 -19.65 -0.11 -2.81
C LEU A 232 -19.81 0.42 -4.24
N ALA A 233 -19.00 -0.06 -5.18
CA ALA A 233 -19.14 0.30 -6.58
C ALA A 233 -20.47 -0.21 -7.18
N GLY A 234 -20.89 -1.41 -6.82
CA GLY A 234 -22.19 -1.97 -7.20
C GLY A 234 -23.36 -1.20 -6.58
N TYR A 235 -23.24 -0.80 -5.31
CA TYR A 235 -24.27 -0.08 -4.58
C TYR A 235 -24.42 1.38 -5.07
N TYR A 236 -23.33 2.11 -5.20
CA TYR A 236 -23.38 3.53 -5.58
C TYR A 236 -23.45 3.77 -7.09
N GLY A 237 -23.02 2.82 -7.91
CA GLY A 237 -22.77 3.02 -9.35
C GLY A 237 -21.47 3.79 -9.62
N VAL A 238 -21.04 3.79 -10.89
CA VAL A 238 -19.70 4.24 -11.31
C VAL A 238 -19.40 5.69 -10.92
N ILE A 239 -20.34 6.61 -11.13
CA ILE A 239 -20.13 8.05 -10.88
C ILE A 239 -20.02 8.32 -9.36
N SER A 240 -20.98 7.84 -8.57
CA SER A 240 -20.99 8.06 -7.12
C SER A 240 -19.84 7.31 -6.44
N PHE A 241 -19.46 6.14 -6.98
CA PHE A 241 -18.26 5.45 -6.53
C PHE A 241 -16.98 6.27 -6.77
N GLY A 242 -16.90 7.00 -7.88
CA GLY A 242 -15.79 7.93 -8.11
C GLY A 242 -15.68 9.00 -7.01
N ILE A 243 -16.82 9.57 -6.58
CA ILE A 243 -16.88 10.53 -5.48
C ILE A 243 -16.47 9.86 -4.16
N PHE A 244 -17.04 8.69 -3.84
CA PHE A 244 -16.65 7.89 -2.69
C PHE A 244 -15.14 7.63 -2.66
N ALA A 245 -14.56 7.17 -3.77
CA ALA A 245 -13.13 6.85 -3.87
C ALA A 245 -12.25 8.08 -3.66
N LEU A 246 -12.71 9.27 -4.07
CA LEU A 246 -12.03 10.53 -3.81
C LEU A 246 -11.99 10.83 -2.32
N TYR A 247 -13.13 10.80 -1.63
CA TYR A 247 -13.21 10.99 -0.17
C TYR A 247 -12.37 9.95 0.57
N TYR A 248 -12.52 8.67 0.22
CA TYR A 248 -11.75 7.57 0.81
C TYR A 248 -10.25 7.79 0.71
N ARG A 249 -9.76 8.26 -0.43
CA ARG A 249 -8.34 8.53 -0.65
C ARG A 249 -7.81 9.64 0.25
N PHE A 250 -8.58 10.70 0.48
CA PHE A 250 -8.20 11.75 1.41
C PHE A 250 -8.27 11.27 2.86
N ILE A 251 -9.36 10.62 3.25
CA ILE A 251 -9.53 10.13 4.62
C ILE A 251 -8.46 9.09 4.97
N SER A 252 -8.03 8.26 4.01
CA SER A 252 -6.95 7.27 4.19
C SER A 252 -5.53 7.85 4.10
N PHE A 253 -5.36 9.16 4.03
CA PHE A 253 -4.04 9.80 3.97
C PHE A 253 -3.07 9.37 5.09
N PRO A 254 -3.45 9.29 6.37
CA PRO A 254 -2.56 8.78 7.42
C PRO A 254 -2.17 7.32 7.21
N GLN A 255 -3.06 6.49 6.64
CA GLN A 255 -2.75 5.10 6.31
C GLN A 255 -1.62 5.00 5.27
N GLN A 256 -1.58 5.92 4.32
CA GLN A 256 -0.49 6.00 3.36
C GLN A 256 0.84 6.38 4.03
N ILE A 257 0.84 7.31 4.99
CA ILE A 257 2.02 7.68 5.77
C ILE A 257 2.54 6.47 6.57
N VAL A 258 1.66 5.76 7.27
CA VAL A 258 2.01 4.55 8.03
C VAL A 258 2.52 3.46 7.10
N GLY A 259 1.85 3.21 5.98
CA GLY A 259 2.26 2.24 4.98
C GLY A 259 3.67 2.49 4.42
N PHE A 260 3.99 3.74 4.11
CA PHE A 260 5.34 4.11 3.65
C PHE A 260 6.41 3.99 4.74
N SER A 261 6.03 4.18 6.00
CA SER A 261 6.94 4.04 7.13
C SER A 261 7.06 2.60 7.62
N ALA A 262 6.18 1.71 7.16
CA ALA A 262 6.06 0.34 7.65
C ALA A 262 7.36 -0.46 7.54
N SER A 263 8.09 -0.37 6.42
CA SER A 263 9.36 -1.08 6.24
C SER A 263 10.42 -0.62 7.22
N LEU A 264 10.50 0.69 7.47
CA LEU A 264 11.46 1.26 8.40
C LEU A 264 11.12 0.91 9.85
N ILE A 265 9.82 1.00 10.21
CA ILE A 265 9.33 0.59 11.53
C ILE A 265 9.61 -0.90 11.75
N TRP A 266 9.28 -1.76 10.78
CA TRP A 266 9.50 -3.20 10.84
C TRP A 266 10.97 -3.56 11.09
N ILE A 267 11.86 -3.08 10.22
CA ILE A 267 13.30 -3.40 10.30
C ILE A 267 13.87 -2.91 11.64
N ARG A 268 13.55 -1.69 12.05
CA ARG A 268 14.08 -1.09 13.27
C ARG A 268 13.50 -1.70 14.54
N PHE A 269 12.18 -1.95 14.57
CA PHE A 269 11.57 -2.60 15.72
C PHE A 269 12.13 -4.02 15.90
N ARG A 270 12.27 -4.78 14.80
CA ARG A 270 12.85 -6.11 14.82
C ARG A 270 14.28 -6.11 15.39
N GLN A 271 15.15 -5.24 14.90
CA GLN A 271 16.52 -5.09 15.42
C GLN A 271 16.52 -4.83 16.93
N ILE A 272 15.78 -3.80 17.39
CA ILE A 272 15.74 -3.42 18.79
C ILE A 272 15.11 -4.51 19.67
N TYR A 273 14.10 -5.22 19.16
CA TYR A 273 13.41 -6.28 19.91
C TYR A 273 14.32 -7.46 20.26
N PHE A 274 15.17 -7.88 19.30
CA PHE A 274 16.11 -8.97 19.53
C PHE A 274 17.35 -8.54 20.31
N ASP A 275 17.77 -7.28 20.19
CA ASP A 275 18.94 -6.76 20.90
C ASP A 275 18.62 -6.39 22.36
N ASN A 276 17.51 -5.70 22.62
CA ASN A 276 17.17 -5.19 23.95
C ASN A 276 15.66 -4.95 24.12
N LYS A 277 15.01 -5.80 24.94
CA LYS A 277 13.57 -5.71 25.21
C LYS A 277 13.15 -4.38 25.87
N ASN A 278 13.96 -3.80 26.73
CA ASN A 278 13.60 -2.55 27.41
C ASN A 278 13.62 -1.38 26.42
N MET A 279 14.59 -1.36 25.50
CA MET A 279 14.61 -0.38 24.43
C MET A 279 13.42 -0.54 23.47
N SER A 280 13.00 -1.78 23.19
CA SER A 280 11.83 -2.04 22.34
C SER A 280 10.53 -1.52 22.96
N ARG A 281 10.35 -1.66 24.28
CA ARG A 281 9.21 -1.09 25.03
C ARG A 281 9.17 0.42 24.95
N LYS A 282 10.32 1.08 25.19
CA LYS A 282 10.42 2.55 25.12
C LYS A 282 10.15 3.05 23.70
N PHE A 283 10.70 2.38 22.70
CA PHE A 283 10.48 2.71 21.30
C PHE A 283 9.00 2.59 20.91
N LEU A 284 8.36 1.46 21.27
CA LEU A 284 6.95 1.22 20.99
C LEU A 284 6.04 2.24 21.67
N ARG A 285 6.29 2.58 22.94
CA ARG A 285 5.51 3.58 23.68
C ARG A 285 5.56 4.95 23.02
N ASN A 286 6.76 5.40 22.63
CA ASN A 286 6.92 6.69 21.97
C ASN A 286 6.25 6.72 20.59
N LEU A 287 6.34 5.60 19.85
CA LEU A 287 5.72 5.47 18.54
C LEU A 287 4.19 5.46 18.64
N LEU A 288 3.63 4.76 19.64
CA LEU A 288 2.17 4.75 19.91
C LEU A 288 1.67 6.15 20.29
N PHE A 289 2.42 6.90 21.07
CA PHE A 289 2.05 8.26 21.44
C PHE A 289 1.96 9.19 20.22
N VAL A 290 3.01 9.20 19.38
CA VAL A 290 3.03 9.99 18.13
C VAL A 290 1.88 9.58 17.21
N PHE A 291 1.62 8.28 17.12
CA PHE A 291 0.54 7.73 16.30
C PHE A 291 -0.86 8.14 16.80
N ALA A 292 -1.07 8.12 18.12
CA ALA A 292 -2.34 8.57 18.72
C ALA A 292 -2.60 10.07 18.45
N LEU A 293 -1.57 10.91 18.59
CA LEU A 293 -1.70 12.34 18.24
C LEU A 293 -2.06 12.54 16.77
N LEU A 294 -1.43 11.80 15.86
CA LEU A 294 -1.74 11.84 14.42
C LEU A 294 -3.20 11.45 14.16
N LEU A 295 -3.69 10.38 14.79
CA LEU A 295 -5.06 9.92 14.62
C LEU A 295 -6.09 10.94 15.10
N ILE A 296 -5.89 11.48 16.31
CA ILE A 296 -6.81 12.48 16.91
C ILE A 296 -6.85 13.72 16.02
N SER A 297 -5.68 14.28 15.67
CA SER A 297 -5.61 15.46 14.80
C SER A 297 -6.30 15.21 13.45
N TRP A 298 -6.07 14.04 12.84
CA TRP A 298 -6.65 13.70 11.55
C TRP A 298 -8.17 13.52 11.62
N PHE A 299 -8.67 12.90 12.68
CA PHE A 299 -10.12 12.76 12.89
C PHE A 299 -10.83 14.11 12.86
N PHE A 300 -10.27 15.11 13.57
CA PHE A 300 -10.83 16.47 13.58
C PHE A 300 -10.69 17.18 12.22
N ILE A 301 -9.56 17.04 11.53
CA ILE A 301 -9.36 17.62 10.19
C ILE A 301 -10.43 17.08 9.22
N VAL A 302 -10.65 15.78 9.21
CA VAL A 302 -11.66 15.16 8.34
C VAL A 302 -13.06 15.64 8.72
N HIS A 303 -13.37 15.69 10.00
CA HIS A 303 -14.71 16.07 10.46
C HIS A 303 -15.09 17.52 10.07
N PHE A 304 -14.15 18.46 10.22
CA PHE A 304 -14.45 19.88 10.03
C PHE A 304 -14.08 20.44 8.66
N LEU A 305 -13.10 19.87 7.98
CA LEU A 305 -12.52 20.49 6.79
C LEU A 305 -12.69 19.68 5.50
N MET A 306 -13.12 18.42 5.56
CA MET A 306 -13.07 17.52 4.40
C MET A 306 -13.92 18.04 3.22
N GLU A 307 -15.13 18.49 3.45
CA GLU A 307 -15.99 19.00 2.38
C GLU A 307 -15.38 20.24 1.70
N THR A 308 -14.79 21.14 2.50
CA THR A 308 -14.10 22.33 1.99
C THR A 308 -12.87 21.94 1.16
N ILE A 309 -12.07 20.98 1.66
CA ILE A 309 -10.91 20.44 0.95
C ILE A 309 -11.34 19.86 -0.40
N ILE A 310 -12.36 19.00 -0.43
CA ILE A 310 -12.85 18.37 -1.65
C ILE A 310 -13.38 19.41 -2.65
N ARG A 311 -14.11 20.41 -2.18
CA ARG A 311 -14.61 21.51 -3.04
C ARG A 311 -13.48 22.30 -3.71
N ILE A 312 -12.46 22.68 -2.94
CA ILE A 312 -11.28 23.40 -3.48
C ILE A 312 -10.53 22.50 -4.47
N TYR A 313 -10.36 21.24 -4.10
CA TYR A 313 -9.59 20.26 -4.83
C TYR A 313 -10.21 19.90 -6.20
N SER A 314 -11.51 19.60 -6.21
CA SER A 314 -12.23 19.19 -7.43
C SER A 314 -12.74 20.37 -8.27
N SER A 315 -12.80 21.58 -7.69
CA SER A 315 -13.50 22.75 -8.24
C SER A 315 -15.00 22.48 -8.51
N LYS A 316 -15.58 21.49 -7.85
CA LYS A 316 -16.98 21.04 -7.98
C LYS A 316 -17.58 20.82 -6.59
N ASN A 317 -18.87 21.06 -6.47
CA ASN A 317 -19.63 20.67 -5.27
C ASN A 317 -19.95 19.18 -5.35
N LEU A 318 -19.05 18.35 -4.81
CA LEU A 318 -19.23 16.91 -4.73
C LEU A 318 -19.66 16.57 -3.31
N ILE A 319 -20.88 16.04 -3.18
CA ILE A 319 -21.41 15.60 -1.88
C ILE A 319 -21.08 14.13 -1.70
N TYR A 320 -20.56 13.78 -0.52
CA TYR A 320 -20.32 12.40 -0.18
C TYR A 320 -21.64 11.61 -0.12
N PRO A 321 -21.74 10.46 -0.78
CA PRO A 321 -23.01 9.73 -0.89
C PRO A 321 -23.45 8.98 0.37
N GLY A 322 -22.62 8.91 1.42
CA GLY A 322 -22.88 8.13 2.64
C GLY A 322 -22.52 8.86 3.94
N GLY A 323 -22.39 8.10 5.03
CA GLY A 323 -22.04 8.63 6.36
C GLY A 323 -20.54 8.95 6.50
N LEU A 324 -20.13 10.19 6.28
CA LEU A 324 -18.72 10.62 6.35
C LEU A 324 -18.07 10.31 7.71
N ILE A 325 -18.80 10.50 8.81
CA ILE A 325 -18.32 10.23 10.17
C ILE A 325 -18.02 8.74 10.34
N LEU A 326 -18.90 7.86 9.90
CA LEU A 326 -18.72 6.41 9.99
C LEU A 326 -17.52 5.94 9.16
N LEU A 327 -17.37 6.48 7.96
CA LEU A 327 -16.20 6.19 7.12
C LEU A 327 -14.90 6.62 7.81
N ASN A 328 -14.88 7.81 8.42
CA ASN A 328 -13.72 8.32 9.14
C ASN A 328 -13.37 7.43 10.35
N ILE A 329 -14.36 7.04 11.16
CA ILE A 329 -14.18 6.12 12.29
C ILE A 329 -13.61 4.79 11.79
N MET A 330 -14.22 4.20 10.76
CA MET A 330 -13.75 2.92 10.19
C MET A 330 -12.29 3.02 9.75
N ILE A 331 -11.91 4.07 9.02
CA ILE A 331 -10.53 4.24 8.54
C ILE A 331 -9.56 4.46 9.70
N CYS A 332 -9.92 5.22 10.73
CA CYS A 332 -9.09 5.36 11.93
C CYS A 332 -8.87 4.01 12.62
N LEU A 333 -9.89 3.17 12.73
CA LEU A 333 -9.75 1.82 13.29
C LEU A 333 -8.88 0.92 12.41
N VAL A 334 -9.07 0.94 11.09
CA VAL A 334 -8.21 0.19 10.14
C VAL A 334 -6.75 0.62 10.29
N LEU A 335 -6.49 1.91 10.45
CA LEU A 335 -5.15 2.44 10.64
C LEU A 335 -4.48 1.91 11.91
N VAL A 336 -5.22 1.84 13.04
CA VAL A 336 -4.73 1.22 14.30
C VAL A 336 -4.46 -0.26 14.12
N LYS A 337 -5.36 -0.98 13.43
CA LYS A 337 -5.17 -2.41 13.10
C LYS A 337 -3.89 -2.62 12.28
N ASP A 338 -3.70 -1.84 11.23
CA ASP A 338 -2.54 -1.96 10.33
C ASP A 338 -1.24 -1.66 11.08
N PHE A 339 -1.23 -0.61 11.91
CA PHE A 339 -0.08 -0.26 12.73
C PHE A 339 0.29 -1.39 13.72
N THR A 340 -0.68 -1.93 14.45
CA THR A 340 -0.44 -3.04 15.38
C THR A 340 0.00 -4.31 14.65
N SER A 341 -0.52 -4.56 13.44
CA SER A 341 -0.10 -5.66 12.57
C SER A 341 1.36 -5.54 12.12
N ILE A 342 1.85 -4.34 11.80
CA ILE A 342 3.26 -4.11 11.45
C ILE A 342 4.18 -4.55 12.60
N ILE A 343 3.82 -4.24 13.85
CA ILE A 343 4.59 -4.64 15.04
C ILE A 343 4.60 -6.16 15.21
N LEU A 344 3.43 -6.81 15.10
CA LEU A 344 3.32 -8.28 15.21
C LEU A 344 4.06 -9.00 14.08
N ASN A 345 4.00 -8.47 12.87
CA ASN A 345 4.72 -9.02 11.71
C ASN A 345 6.24 -8.93 11.89
N ALA A 346 6.74 -7.86 12.52
CA ALA A 346 8.17 -7.70 12.79
C ALA A 346 8.71 -8.78 13.76
N ILE A 347 7.85 -9.37 14.60
CA ILE A 347 8.19 -10.47 15.53
C ILE A 347 7.59 -11.83 15.13
N ASN A 348 7.16 -11.96 13.87
CA ASN A 348 6.66 -13.19 13.24
C ASN A 348 5.40 -13.79 13.93
N ILE A 349 4.49 -12.95 14.43
CA ILE A 349 3.22 -13.42 15.01
C ILE A 349 2.10 -13.27 13.97
N TYR A 350 1.86 -14.32 13.18
CA TYR A 350 0.92 -14.31 12.06
C TYR A 350 -0.40 -15.02 12.34
N LYS A 351 -0.41 -16.07 13.18
CA LYS A 351 -1.56 -16.98 13.36
C LYS A 351 -2.85 -16.25 13.74
N ALA A 352 -2.78 -15.36 14.74
CA ALA A 352 -3.95 -14.62 15.19
C ALA A 352 -4.50 -13.69 14.09
N GLN A 353 -3.61 -13.07 13.32
CA GLN A 353 -3.99 -12.18 12.22
C GLN A 353 -4.70 -12.95 11.09
N ILE A 354 -4.27 -14.17 10.77
CA ILE A 354 -4.92 -15.02 9.77
C ILE A 354 -6.36 -15.30 10.18
N ILE A 355 -6.57 -15.77 11.41
CA ILE A 355 -7.92 -16.12 11.92
C ILE A 355 -8.84 -14.90 11.85
N LEU A 356 -8.36 -13.74 12.32
CA LEU A 356 -9.15 -12.52 12.33
C LEU A 356 -9.48 -12.02 10.90
N ASN A 357 -8.52 -12.11 9.97
CA ASN A 357 -8.76 -11.70 8.59
C ASN A 357 -9.67 -12.67 7.83
N ILE A 358 -9.65 -13.98 8.14
CA ILE A 358 -10.62 -14.95 7.61
C ILE A 358 -12.02 -14.63 8.13
N PHE A 359 -12.16 -14.31 9.43
CA PHE A 359 -13.43 -13.91 9.99
C PHE A 359 -13.99 -12.64 9.34
N LEU A 360 -13.12 -11.65 9.10
CA LEU A 360 -13.47 -10.43 8.35
C LEU A 360 -13.94 -10.77 6.92
N LEU A 361 -13.26 -11.71 6.25
CA LEU A 361 -13.63 -12.17 4.91
C LEU A 361 -15.02 -12.80 4.90
N PHE A 362 -15.33 -13.63 5.90
CA PHE A 362 -16.63 -14.26 6.02
C PHE A 362 -17.76 -13.21 6.15
N ILE A 363 -17.56 -12.18 6.97
CA ILE A 363 -18.52 -11.08 7.11
C ILE A 363 -18.66 -10.29 5.80
N ASN A 364 -17.56 -10.01 5.11
CA ASN A 364 -17.61 -9.35 3.79
C ASN A 364 -18.43 -10.16 2.78
N LEU A 365 -18.29 -11.49 2.76
CA LEU A 365 -19.05 -12.36 1.89
C LEU A 365 -20.55 -12.40 2.26
N LEU A 366 -20.89 -12.34 3.56
CA LEU A 366 -22.27 -12.20 3.99
C LEU A 366 -22.88 -10.89 3.49
N PHE A 367 -22.20 -9.78 3.69
CA PHE A 367 -22.69 -8.49 3.22
C PHE A 367 -22.78 -8.41 1.69
N TRP A 368 -21.89 -9.06 0.97
CA TRP A 368 -21.95 -9.13 -0.50
C TRP A 368 -23.27 -9.75 -0.99
N LYS A 369 -23.79 -10.73 -0.26
CA LYS A 369 -25.09 -11.35 -0.58
C LYS A 369 -26.28 -10.42 -0.35
N PHE A 370 -26.14 -9.41 0.52
CA PHE A 370 -27.21 -8.50 0.97
C PHE A 370 -26.99 -7.04 0.53
N ASN A 371 -26.16 -6.78 -0.46
CA ASN A 371 -25.79 -5.43 -0.90
C ASN A 371 -26.91 -4.59 -1.54
N TYR A 372 -28.09 -5.20 -1.78
CA TYR A 372 -29.28 -4.54 -2.31
C TYR A 372 -30.19 -3.94 -1.24
N LEU A 373 -29.89 -4.15 0.04
CA LEU A 373 -30.73 -3.64 1.14
C LEU A 373 -30.55 -2.13 1.33
N PRO A 374 -31.61 -1.40 1.69
CA PRO A 374 -31.50 0.01 2.04
C PRO A 374 -30.58 0.19 3.26
N LEU A 375 -29.86 1.31 3.32
CA LEU A 375 -28.85 1.60 4.36
C LEU A 375 -27.70 0.58 4.42
N PHE A 376 -27.48 -0.16 3.33
CA PHE A 376 -26.41 -1.15 3.24
C PHE A 376 -25.04 -0.57 3.63
N ASP A 377 -24.67 0.59 3.11
CA ASP A 377 -23.40 1.27 3.38
C ASP A 377 -23.20 1.56 4.87
N THR A 378 -24.22 2.07 5.55
CA THR A 378 -24.17 2.39 6.98
C THR A 378 -24.02 1.13 7.83
N ALA A 379 -24.85 0.11 7.59
CA ALA A 379 -24.78 -1.15 8.30
C ALA A 379 -23.45 -1.87 8.09
N TYR A 380 -22.94 -1.82 6.87
CA TYR A 380 -21.68 -2.43 6.50
C TYR A 380 -20.49 -1.72 7.17
N LEU A 381 -20.43 -0.38 7.14
CA LEU A 381 -19.36 0.39 7.79
C LEU A 381 -19.36 0.17 9.31
N VAL A 382 -20.53 0.06 9.95
CA VAL A 382 -20.64 -0.26 11.39
C VAL A 382 -20.10 -1.66 11.66
N ALA A 383 -20.53 -2.67 10.91
CA ALA A 383 -20.05 -4.04 11.08
C ALA A 383 -18.53 -4.15 10.91
N LEU A 384 -17.97 -3.52 9.88
CA LEU A 384 -16.51 -3.46 9.66
C LEU A 384 -15.78 -2.76 10.80
N SER A 385 -16.35 -1.68 11.35
CA SER A 385 -15.75 -0.95 12.47
C SER A 385 -15.67 -1.83 13.73
N VAL A 386 -16.74 -2.54 14.06
CA VAL A 386 -16.79 -3.46 15.22
C VAL A 386 -15.76 -4.58 15.05
N LEU A 387 -15.70 -5.21 13.87
CA LEU A 387 -14.75 -6.28 13.61
C LEU A 387 -13.31 -5.81 13.67
N THR A 388 -13.05 -4.64 13.12
CA THR A 388 -11.70 -4.03 13.15
C THR A 388 -11.28 -3.74 14.60
N LEU A 389 -12.21 -3.30 15.45
CA LEU A 389 -11.96 -3.09 16.88
C LEU A 389 -11.60 -4.41 17.58
N ILE A 390 -12.30 -5.50 17.29
CA ILE A 390 -11.95 -6.84 17.81
C ILE A 390 -10.54 -7.23 17.39
N CYS A 391 -10.16 -7.02 16.11
CA CYS A 391 -8.82 -7.28 15.62
C CYS A 391 -7.76 -6.47 16.39
N ILE A 392 -8.03 -5.20 16.68
CA ILE A 392 -7.13 -4.33 17.45
C ILE A 392 -6.92 -4.89 18.86
N VAL A 393 -8.00 -5.24 19.57
CA VAL A 393 -7.92 -5.78 20.93
C VAL A 393 -7.06 -7.04 20.97
N VAL A 394 -7.26 -7.97 20.03
CA VAL A 394 -6.47 -9.20 19.95
C VAL A 394 -5.00 -8.88 19.63
N ASN A 395 -4.70 -8.00 18.69
CA ASN A 395 -3.35 -7.57 18.38
C ASN A 395 -2.65 -6.97 19.60
N LEU A 396 -3.31 -6.09 20.33
CA LEU A 396 -2.78 -5.46 21.55
C LEU A 396 -2.52 -6.48 22.65
N PHE A 397 -3.39 -7.48 22.81
CA PHE A 397 -3.16 -8.59 23.75
C PHE A 397 -1.85 -9.34 23.44
N PHE A 398 -1.60 -9.68 22.17
CA PHE A 398 -0.36 -10.34 21.77
C PHE A 398 0.86 -9.44 21.93
N ILE A 399 0.76 -8.17 21.59
CA ILE A 399 1.84 -7.19 21.81
C ILE A 399 2.16 -7.11 23.32
N LYS A 400 1.14 -6.97 24.17
CA LYS A 400 1.31 -6.94 25.64
C LYS A 400 2.02 -8.19 26.14
N SER A 401 1.60 -9.38 25.69
CA SER A 401 2.15 -10.66 26.14
C SER A 401 3.59 -10.92 25.71
N LYS A 402 4.02 -10.40 24.56
CA LYS A 402 5.34 -10.70 23.97
C LYS A 402 6.38 -9.58 24.14
N VAL A 403 5.93 -8.32 24.15
CA VAL A 403 6.83 -7.15 24.23
C VAL A 403 6.92 -6.62 25.66
N PHE A 404 5.82 -6.66 26.42
CA PHE A 404 5.76 -6.06 27.76
C PHE A 404 5.93 -7.07 28.92
N ARG A 405 5.91 -8.35 28.64
CA ARG A 405 6.38 -9.39 29.57
C ARG A 405 7.86 -9.70 29.30
#